data_952ae3656133032492463e23792a274b
#
_entry.id   952ae3656133032492463e23792a274b
#
_cell.length_a   1.000
_cell.length_b   1.000
_cell.length_c   1.000
_cell.angle_alpha   90.00
_cell.angle_beta   90.00
_cell.angle_gamma   90.00
#
_symmetry.space_group_name_H-M   'P 1'
#
loop_
_entity.id
_entity.type
_entity.pdbx_description
1 polymer ?
#
loop_
_entity_poly.entity_id
_entity_poly.type
_entity_poly.pdbx_seq_one_letter_code
_entity_poly.pdbx_strand_id
1 'polypeptide(L)'
;VEFSRLPVRRVERASYAVLPGEEPDAPEPAAGDRPPTPVWPLTVPAVVQLLEDGLDLADCTILVGENGSGKSTIVEAIAAAYGLGVEGGSTGARHQTFASESPLHEWLTLVRGAGASKWGYFVRAETMHGLFSYLSANRSESPWSRDPEFHTLSHGESFVALLGSSRFAKDGFFVMDEPEAGLSFQAQLHLVAELADMARRPRAQVLVATHSPLIAAIPGARVLELGGHGIRESRWEDLEVVDHYRRFLSAPRQYLRHVIDDPF
;
A
#
# COMPACT_ATOMS: atom_id res chain seq x y z
N VAL A 1 -3.86 30.67 5.51
CA VAL A 1 -3.22 29.49 4.93
C VAL A 1 -3.47 28.35 5.90
N GLU A 2 -4.35 27.44 5.53
CA GLU A 2 -4.61 26.24 6.32
C GLU A 2 -3.45 25.26 6.10
N PHE A 3 -2.68 25.00 7.13
CA PHE A 3 -1.56 24.06 7.05
C PHE A 3 -2.12 22.63 7.04
N SER A 4 -1.78 21.86 6.04
CA SER A 4 -2.10 20.42 6.00
C SER A 4 -1.51 19.72 7.23
N ARG A 5 -2.35 18.94 7.93
CA ARG A 5 -1.96 18.13 9.09
C ARG A 5 -1.75 16.66 8.74
N LEU A 6 -1.72 16.34 7.43
CA LEU A 6 -1.52 14.97 6.97
C LEU A 6 -0.17 14.43 7.44
N PRO A 7 -0.12 13.21 7.96
CA PRO A 7 1.13 12.51 8.28
C PRO A 7 2.16 12.54 7.15
N VAL A 8 1.72 12.33 5.90
CA VAL A 8 2.56 12.40 4.70
C VAL A 8 1.80 13.19 3.64
N ARG A 9 2.32 14.34 3.23
CA ARG A 9 1.73 15.15 2.15
C ARG A 9 2.24 14.73 0.79
N ARG A 10 3.54 14.45 0.73
CA ARG A 10 4.23 14.11 -0.51
C ARG A 10 5.36 13.15 -0.24
N VAL A 11 5.58 12.26 -1.16
CA VAL A 11 6.73 11.36 -1.23
C VAL A 11 7.58 11.82 -2.40
N GLU A 12 8.88 11.96 -2.19
CA GLU A 12 9.79 12.40 -3.24
C GLU A 12 11.16 11.74 -3.09
N ARG A 13 11.96 11.77 -4.14
CA ARG A 13 13.34 11.31 -4.08
C ARG A 13 14.12 12.15 -3.08
N ALA A 14 14.88 11.50 -2.20
CA ALA A 14 15.76 12.17 -1.27
C ALA A 14 16.90 12.86 -2.01
N SER A 15 17.21 14.10 -1.66
CA SER A 15 18.24 14.90 -2.32
C SER A 15 19.66 14.29 -2.24
N TYR A 16 19.87 13.41 -1.27
CA TYR A 16 21.13 12.68 -1.07
C TYR A 16 21.14 11.29 -1.74
N ALA A 17 20.03 10.85 -2.31
CA ALA A 17 19.92 9.53 -2.90
C ALA A 17 20.70 9.45 -4.22
N VAL A 18 21.68 8.56 -4.26
CA VAL A 18 22.40 8.17 -5.47
C VAL A 18 21.80 6.86 -5.95
N LEU A 19 21.22 6.88 -7.16
CA LEU A 19 20.62 5.68 -7.74
C LEU A 19 21.71 4.84 -8.45
N PRO A 20 21.49 3.53 -8.58
CA PRO A 20 22.36 2.67 -9.37
C PRO A 20 22.56 3.23 -10.79
N GLY A 21 23.80 3.49 -11.18
CA GLY A 21 24.17 4.09 -12.46
C GLY A 21 24.33 5.63 -12.46
N GLU A 22 24.07 6.29 -11.31
CA GLU A 22 24.29 7.74 -11.11
C GLU A 22 25.55 8.04 -10.26
N GLU A 23 26.43 7.08 -10.08
CA GLU A 23 27.65 7.27 -9.28
C GLU A 23 28.50 8.40 -9.84
N PRO A 24 28.89 9.40 -9.00
CA PRO A 24 29.58 10.60 -9.47
C PRO A 24 30.95 10.34 -10.19
N ASP A 25 31.53 9.18 -9.91
CA ASP A 25 32.81 8.74 -10.49
C ASP A 25 32.65 7.62 -11.54
N ALA A 26 31.42 7.32 -11.98
CA ALA A 26 31.22 6.37 -13.05
C ALA A 26 31.86 6.90 -14.35
N PRO A 27 32.70 6.11 -15.03
CA PRO A 27 33.25 6.53 -16.30
C PRO A 27 32.12 6.80 -17.30
N GLU A 28 32.22 7.93 -18.02
CA GLU A 28 31.24 8.20 -19.08
C GLU A 28 31.21 7.00 -20.04
N PRO A 29 30.00 6.50 -20.37
CA PRO A 29 29.86 5.38 -21.30
C PRO A 29 30.54 5.76 -22.63
N ALA A 30 31.43 4.91 -23.12
CA ALA A 30 32.08 5.14 -24.39
C ALA A 30 31.04 5.22 -25.51
N ALA A 31 31.34 6.00 -26.54
CA ALA A 31 30.43 6.15 -27.67
C ALA A 31 30.16 4.78 -28.33
N GLY A 32 29.00 4.19 -28.06
CA GLY A 32 28.60 2.84 -28.48
C GLY A 32 28.29 1.87 -27.34
N ASP A 33 28.57 2.22 -26.10
CA ASP A 33 28.18 1.41 -24.95
C ASP A 33 26.69 1.42 -24.75
N ARG A 34 26.16 0.22 -24.50
CA ARG A 34 24.74 0.06 -24.16
C ARG A 34 24.52 0.66 -22.77
N PRO A 35 23.47 1.49 -22.58
CA PRO A 35 23.15 2.01 -21.25
C PRO A 35 23.02 0.84 -20.25
N PRO A 36 23.47 1.00 -19.00
CA PRO A 36 23.39 -0.04 -17.99
C PRO A 36 21.93 -0.51 -17.87
N THR A 37 21.76 -1.82 -17.83
CA THR A 37 20.40 -2.39 -17.66
C THR A 37 19.87 -1.94 -16.30
N PRO A 38 18.66 -1.34 -16.23
CA PRO A 38 18.09 -0.93 -14.95
C PRO A 38 18.00 -2.11 -13.98
N VAL A 39 18.39 -1.88 -12.73
CA VAL A 39 18.31 -2.88 -11.66
C VAL A 39 17.00 -2.66 -10.90
N TRP A 40 16.35 -3.75 -10.48
CA TRP A 40 15.17 -3.65 -9.63
C TRP A 40 15.46 -2.84 -8.35
N PRO A 41 14.59 -1.90 -7.92
CA PRO A 41 13.22 -1.66 -8.43
C PRO A 41 13.11 -0.63 -9.58
N LEU A 42 14.21 -0.15 -10.14
CA LEU A 42 14.21 0.84 -11.24
C LEU A 42 13.74 0.26 -12.58
N THR A 43 13.43 -1.05 -12.64
CA THR A 43 12.76 -1.69 -13.78
C THR A 43 11.25 -1.46 -13.79
N VAL A 44 10.68 -0.91 -12.69
CA VAL A 44 9.24 -0.70 -12.52
C VAL A 44 8.89 0.75 -12.90
N PRO A 45 8.08 0.98 -13.95
CA PRO A 45 7.78 2.35 -14.42
C PRO A 45 7.20 3.26 -13.34
N ALA A 46 6.32 2.74 -12.48
CA ALA A 46 5.72 3.50 -11.37
C ALA A 46 6.77 3.94 -10.33
N VAL A 47 7.81 3.15 -10.10
CA VAL A 47 8.91 3.52 -9.19
C VAL A 47 9.76 4.62 -9.80
N VAL A 48 10.10 4.50 -11.08
CA VAL A 48 10.86 5.54 -11.80
C VAL A 48 10.12 6.86 -11.75
N GLN A 49 8.85 6.87 -12.10
CA GLN A 49 8.03 8.08 -12.08
C GLN A 49 7.91 8.68 -10.66
N LEU A 50 7.76 7.84 -9.61
CA LEU A 50 7.77 8.32 -8.22
C LEU A 50 9.06 9.05 -7.88
N LEU A 51 10.21 8.55 -8.32
CA LEU A 51 11.52 9.16 -8.06
C LEU A 51 11.75 10.44 -8.87
N GLU A 52 11.17 10.56 -10.06
CA GLU A 52 11.31 11.72 -10.94
C GLU A 52 10.34 12.84 -10.57
N ASP A 53 9.05 12.50 -10.43
CA ASP A 53 7.95 13.47 -10.28
C ASP A 53 7.52 13.66 -8.82
N GLY A 54 7.85 12.70 -7.95
CA GLY A 54 7.26 12.58 -6.62
C GLY A 54 5.80 12.14 -6.66
N LEU A 55 5.20 11.97 -5.47
CA LEU A 55 3.83 11.51 -5.31
C LEU A 55 3.14 12.26 -4.18
N ASP A 56 2.12 13.06 -4.48
CA ASP A 56 1.27 13.68 -3.48
C ASP A 56 0.26 12.66 -2.94
N LEU A 57 0.05 12.65 -1.64
CA LEU A 57 -0.92 11.79 -0.97
C LEU A 57 -2.10 12.60 -0.45
N ALA A 58 -3.31 12.06 -0.59
CA ALA A 58 -4.56 12.58 -0.02
C ALA A 58 -4.85 11.96 1.36
N ASP A 59 -5.98 12.33 1.98
CA ASP A 59 -6.46 11.70 3.22
C ASP A 59 -6.66 10.19 3.05
N CYS A 60 -7.14 9.79 1.86
CA CYS A 60 -7.19 8.41 1.41
C CYS A 60 -6.59 8.32 0.00
N THR A 61 -5.52 7.56 -0.14
CA THR A 61 -4.90 7.27 -1.44
C THR A 61 -4.91 5.77 -1.68
N ILE A 62 -5.37 5.35 -2.86
CA ILE A 62 -5.47 3.95 -3.23
C ILE A 62 -4.62 3.72 -4.48
N LEU A 63 -3.69 2.79 -4.39
CA LEU A 63 -2.88 2.31 -5.50
C LEU A 63 -3.53 1.04 -6.06
N VAL A 64 -3.94 1.08 -7.32
CA VAL A 64 -4.58 -0.04 -8.01
C VAL A 64 -3.72 -0.46 -9.20
N GLY A 65 -3.68 -1.73 -9.54
CA GLY A 65 -2.97 -2.23 -10.72
C GLY A 65 -2.73 -3.74 -10.64
N GLU A 66 -2.23 -4.32 -11.71
CA GLU A 66 -1.92 -5.74 -11.78
C GLU A 66 -0.71 -6.15 -10.93
N ASN A 67 -0.48 -7.46 -10.82
CA ASN A 67 0.72 -7.99 -10.19
C ASN A 67 1.97 -7.50 -10.92
N GLY A 68 3.00 -7.11 -10.17
CA GLY A 68 4.24 -6.57 -10.74
C GLY A 68 4.18 -5.09 -11.15
N SER A 69 3.06 -4.39 -11.01
CA SER A 69 2.95 -2.95 -11.33
C SER A 69 3.70 -2.03 -10.36
N GLY A 70 4.21 -2.57 -9.23
CA GLY A 70 5.00 -1.84 -8.23
C GLY A 70 4.23 -1.32 -7.02
N LYS A 71 2.93 -1.65 -6.86
CA LYS A 71 2.11 -1.21 -5.73
C LYS A 71 2.74 -1.55 -4.38
N SER A 72 2.98 -2.83 -4.13
CA SER A 72 3.56 -3.32 -2.87
C SER A 72 4.95 -2.72 -2.64
N THR A 73 5.80 -2.66 -3.68
CA THR A 73 7.12 -2.05 -3.60
C THR A 73 7.06 -0.59 -3.14
N ILE A 74 6.14 0.19 -3.69
CA ILE A 74 5.95 1.61 -3.34
C ILE A 74 5.38 1.74 -1.92
N VAL A 75 4.34 0.95 -1.58
CA VAL A 75 3.68 1.01 -0.28
C VAL A 75 4.63 0.58 0.85
N GLU A 76 5.39 -0.50 0.66
CA GLU A 76 6.42 -0.95 1.60
C GLU A 76 7.50 0.10 1.80
N ALA A 77 8.01 0.68 0.71
CA ALA A 77 9.04 1.72 0.80
C ALA A 77 8.55 2.97 1.55
N ILE A 78 7.32 3.40 1.31
CA ILE A 78 6.70 4.52 2.04
C ILE A 78 6.52 4.16 3.51
N ALA A 79 6.05 2.95 3.82
CA ALA A 79 5.89 2.47 5.20
C ALA A 79 7.23 2.44 5.93
N ALA A 80 8.28 1.89 5.32
CA ALA A 80 9.64 1.83 5.86
C ALA A 80 10.22 3.24 6.08
N ALA A 81 10.10 4.13 5.10
CA ALA A 81 10.56 5.53 5.21
C ALA A 81 9.80 6.31 6.30
N TYR A 82 8.55 5.92 6.60
CA TYR A 82 7.79 6.49 7.72
C TYR A 82 8.26 5.95 9.08
N GLY A 83 8.98 4.86 9.12
CA GLY A 83 9.46 4.16 10.33
C GLY A 83 8.51 3.05 10.80
N LEU A 84 7.70 2.49 9.91
CA LEU A 84 6.90 1.28 10.15
C LEU A 84 7.73 0.05 9.81
N GLY A 85 7.50 -1.05 10.54
CA GLY A 85 8.14 -2.32 10.22
C GLY A 85 7.60 -2.89 8.90
N VAL A 86 8.47 -3.34 8.02
CA VAL A 86 8.11 -3.87 6.69
C VAL A 86 7.28 -5.15 6.73
N GLU A 87 7.36 -5.90 7.81
CA GLU A 87 6.52 -7.09 8.05
C GLU A 87 5.16 -6.74 8.67
N GLY A 88 4.88 -5.45 8.87
CA GLY A 88 3.67 -4.94 9.51
C GLY A 88 3.88 -4.54 10.97
N GLY A 89 2.91 -3.81 11.50
CA GLY A 89 2.92 -3.31 12.88
C GLY A 89 3.02 -1.80 12.99
N SER A 90 3.18 -1.32 14.23
CA SER A 90 3.22 0.11 14.54
C SER A 90 4.63 0.70 14.41
N THR A 91 4.70 2.04 14.42
CA THR A 91 5.97 2.76 14.55
C THR A 91 6.75 2.28 15.78
N GLY A 92 7.97 1.77 15.53
CA GLY A 92 8.86 1.23 16.57
C GLY A 92 8.77 -0.28 16.79
N ALA A 93 7.87 -1.00 16.14
CA ALA A 93 7.91 -2.46 16.09
C ALA A 93 9.06 -2.89 15.16
N ARG A 94 10.17 -3.35 15.74
CA ARG A 94 11.33 -3.86 15.00
C ARG A 94 11.22 -5.39 14.93
N HIS A 95 10.45 -5.89 13.97
CA HIS A 95 10.48 -7.31 13.63
C HIS A 95 11.01 -7.40 12.19
N GLN A 96 12.19 -7.96 12.02
CA GLN A 96 12.80 -8.23 10.71
C GLN A 96 13.20 -9.70 10.69
N THR A 97 12.56 -10.48 9.83
CA THR A 97 12.90 -11.90 9.64
C THR A 97 13.73 -12.11 8.37
N PHE A 98 13.62 -11.27 7.36
CA PHE A 98 14.36 -11.40 6.10
C PHE A 98 14.76 -10.05 5.48
N ALA A 99 15.98 -10.02 4.89
CA ALA A 99 16.49 -8.91 4.09
C ALA A 99 15.98 -8.97 2.63
N SER A 100 14.64 -8.98 2.44
CA SER A 100 14.02 -8.97 1.10
C SER A 100 13.52 -7.59 0.68
N GLU A 101 13.92 -6.55 1.42
CA GLU A 101 13.43 -5.20 1.23
C GLU A 101 14.05 -4.56 0.01
N SER A 102 13.20 -3.86 -0.74
CA SER A 102 13.66 -2.96 -1.79
C SER A 102 14.46 -1.82 -1.15
N PRO A 103 15.62 -1.42 -1.72
CA PRO A 103 16.36 -0.25 -1.27
C PRO A 103 15.59 1.06 -1.50
N LEU A 104 14.43 1.02 -2.13
CA LEU A 104 13.64 2.20 -2.50
C LEU A 104 13.38 3.13 -1.30
N HIS A 105 13.13 2.57 -0.10
CA HIS A 105 12.87 3.38 1.09
C HIS A 105 14.04 4.29 1.49
N GLU A 106 15.28 3.90 1.18
CA GLU A 106 16.48 4.71 1.42
C GLU A 106 16.58 5.90 0.46
N TRP A 107 15.92 5.81 -0.69
CA TRP A 107 15.90 6.84 -1.71
C TRP A 107 14.74 7.83 -1.56
N LEU A 108 13.85 7.62 -0.57
CA LEU A 108 12.66 8.44 -0.39
C LEU A 108 12.79 9.44 0.77
N THR A 109 12.21 10.60 0.56
CA THR A 109 11.92 11.60 1.59
C THR A 109 10.42 11.79 1.70
N LEU A 110 9.90 11.77 2.94
CA LEU A 110 8.50 12.02 3.22
C LEU A 110 8.30 13.47 3.69
N VAL A 111 7.62 14.26 2.88
CA VAL A 111 7.22 15.62 3.24
C VAL A 111 5.99 15.55 4.14
N ARG A 112 6.11 15.93 5.38
CA ARG A 112 5.08 15.83 6.41
C ARG A 112 4.31 17.13 6.61
N GLY A 113 3.08 17.03 7.07
CA GLY A 113 2.32 18.19 7.54
C GLY A 113 2.83 18.70 8.86
N ALA A 114 2.67 20.01 9.12
CA ALA A 114 3.09 20.63 10.36
C ALA A 114 2.25 20.11 11.55
N GLY A 115 2.92 19.57 12.58
CA GLY A 115 2.26 18.99 13.77
C GLY A 115 1.52 17.68 13.50
N ALA A 116 1.79 17.01 12.37
CA ALA A 116 1.22 15.71 12.04
C ALA A 116 1.63 14.64 13.05
N SER A 117 0.76 13.66 13.26
CA SER A 117 1.03 12.48 14.08
C SER A 117 2.27 11.75 13.58
N LYS A 118 3.04 11.21 14.52
CA LYS A 118 4.15 10.29 14.22
C LYS A 118 3.71 8.83 14.35
N TRP A 119 2.48 8.60 14.84
CA TRP A 119 1.91 7.28 14.94
C TRP A 119 1.56 6.76 13.55
N GLY A 120 1.70 5.48 13.35
CA GLY A 120 1.28 4.79 12.15
C GLY A 120 1.20 3.30 12.36
N TYR A 121 0.55 2.62 11.44
CA TYR A 121 0.40 1.18 11.42
C TYR A 121 0.45 0.66 9.99
N PHE A 122 1.25 -0.37 9.76
CA PHE A 122 1.30 -1.08 8.49
C PHE A 122 0.65 -2.45 8.62
N VAL A 123 -0.22 -2.77 7.68
CA VAL A 123 -0.89 -4.07 7.58
C VAL A 123 -0.57 -4.65 6.22
N ARG A 124 -0.04 -5.85 6.22
CA ARG A 124 0.27 -6.61 5.01
C ARG A 124 -0.41 -7.97 5.08
N ALA A 125 -1.18 -8.33 4.05
CA ALA A 125 -1.94 -9.59 4.06
C ALA A 125 -1.04 -10.82 4.22
N GLU A 126 0.11 -10.84 3.56
CA GLU A 126 1.06 -11.95 3.62
C GLU A 126 1.60 -12.24 5.04
N THR A 127 1.73 -11.21 5.87
CA THR A 127 2.31 -11.32 7.23
C THR A 127 1.25 -11.34 8.33
N MET A 128 -0.04 -11.29 7.99
CA MET A 128 -1.14 -11.22 8.96
C MET A 128 -1.15 -12.35 9.97
N HIS A 129 -0.84 -13.59 9.56
CA HIS A 129 -0.74 -14.72 10.49
C HIS A 129 0.32 -14.50 11.56
N GLY A 130 1.50 -14.02 11.17
CA GLY A 130 2.58 -13.66 12.10
C GLY A 130 2.15 -12.52 13.03
N LEU A 131 1.50 -11.51 12.49
CA LEU A 131 1.00 -10.37 13.25
C LEU A 131 -0.04 -10.80 14.29
N PHE A 132 -1.03 -11.62 13.94
CA PHE A 132 -2.03 -12.11 14.88
C PHE A 132 -1.40 -13.00 15.97
N SER A 133 -0.44 -13.84 15.61
CA SER A 133 0.31 -14.64 16.58
C SER A 133 1.08 -13.76 17.55
N TYR A 134 1.76 -12.73 17.05
CA TYR A 134 2.46 -11.76 17.89
C TYR A 134 1.52 -10.99 18.81
N LEU A 135 0.38 -10.50 18.30
CA LEU A 135 -0.62 -9.77 19.10
C LEU A 135 -1.25 -10.64 20.18
N SER A 136 -1.49 -11.91 19.88
CA SER A 136 -2.01 -12.87 20.86
C SER A 136 -1.00 -13.21 21.95
N ALA A 137 0.29 -13.40 21.58
CA ALA A 137 1.36 -13.67 22.52
C ALA A 137 1.71 -12.45 23.42
N ASN A 138 1.51 -11.24 22.91
CA ASN A 138 1.78 -9.99 23.61
C ASN A 138 0.49 -9.26 24.02
N ARG A 139 -0.57 -10.01 24.27
CA ARG A 139 -1.84 -9.45 24.75
C ARG A 139 -1.63 -8.74 26.08
N SER A 140 -2.10 -7.51 26.16
CA SER A 140 -2.08 -6.80 27.42
C SER A 140 -3.03 -7.48 28.41
N GLU A 141 -2.55 -7.87 29.58
CA GLU A 141 -3.37 -8.39 30.69
C GLU A 141 -4.24 -7.28 31.36
N SER A 142 -4.17 -6.05 30.83
CA SER A 142 -4.97 -4.95 31.33
C SER A 142 -6.46 -5.24 31.12
N PRO A 143 -7.32 -5.06 32.15
CA PRO A 143 -8.78 -5.16 32.03
C PRO A 143 -9.38 -4.20 30.98
N TRP A 144 -8.61 -3.23 30.53
CA TRP A 144 -8.96 -2.21 29.52
C TRP A 144 -8.51 -2.58 28.11
N SER A 145 -7.77 -3.69 27.95
CA SER A 145 -7.40 -4.20 26.62
C SER A 145 -8.63 -4.73 25.89
N ARG A 146 -8.95 -4.12 24.75
CA ARG A 146 -10.06 -4.56 23.89
C ARG A 146 -9.58 -5.47 22.76
N ASP A 147 -8.37 -6.01 22.86
CA ASP A 147 -7.85 -6.92 21.84
C ASP A 147 -8.59 -8.25 21.93
N PRO A 148 -9.23 -8.72 20.85
CA PRO A 148 -9.91 -10.01 20.82
C PRO A 148 -8.90 -11.16 20.85
N GLU A 149 -9.39 -12.37 21.03
CA GLU A 149 -8.61 -13.59 20.82
C GLU A 149 -8.57 -13.91 19.32
N PHE A 150 -7.61 -13.33 18.60
CA PHE A 150 -7.50 -13.47 17.16
C PHE A 150 -7.52 -14.91 16.66
N HIS A 151 -6.95 -15.87 17.42
CA HIS A 151 -6.93 -17.29 17.05
C HIS A 151 -8.29 -17.98 17.06
N THR A 152 -9.31 -17.40 17.69
CA THR A 152 -10.68 -17.95 17.73
C THR A 152 -11.55 -17.42 16.59
N LEU A 153 -11.08 -16.42 15.86
CA LEU A 153 -11.78 -15.74 14.79
C LEU A 153 -11.34 -16.26 13.41
N SER A 154 -12.22 -16.21 12.45
CA SER A 154 -11.85 -16.37 11.04
C SER A 154 -10.89 -15.27 10.61
N HIS A 155 -10.17 -15.47 9.51
CA HIS A 155 -9.22 -14.46 8.98
C HIS A 155 -9.88 -13.09 8.78
N GLY A 156 -11.08 -13.07 8.16
CA GLY A 156 -11.82 -11.82 7.95
C GLY A 156 -12.30 -11.16 9.26
N GLU A 157 -12.79 -11.94 10.22
CA GLU A 157 -13.19 -11.42 11.53
C GLU A 157 -12.01 -10.86 12.31
N SER A 158 -10.86 -11.55 12.27
CA SER A 158 -9.62 -11.09 12.89
C SER A 158 -9.17 -9.75 12.30
N PHE A 159 -9.31 -9.60 10.97
CA PHE A 159 -8.94 -8.36 10.29
C PHE A 159 -9.85 -7.20 10.71
N VAL A 160 -11.18 -7.38 10.68
CA VAL A 160 -12.16 -6.37 11.12
C VAL A 160 -11.94 -6.02 12.61
N ALA A 161 -11.68 -7.02 13.44
CA ALA A 161 -11.39 -6.81 14.85
C ALA A 161 -10.09 -6.02 15.09
N LEU A 162 -9.06 -6.24 14.25
CA LEU A 162 -7.83 -5.46 14.28
C LEU A 162 -8.10 -3.98 13.97
N LEU A 163 -8.86 -3.69 12.92
CA LEU A 163 -9.23 -2.32 12.53
C LEU A 163 -10.06 -1.61 13.62
N GLY A 164 -10.96 -2.33 14.29
CA GLY A 164 -11.73 -1.82 15.43
C GLY A 164 -10.92 -1.64 16.72
N SER A 165 -9.64 -2.03 16.74
CA SER A 165 -8.79 -1.92 17.92
C SER A 165 -8.34 -0.47 18.19
N SER A 166 -7.87 -0.23 19.42
CA SER A 166 -7.32 1.08 19.82
C SER A 166 -6.12 1.55 18.99
N ARG A 167 -5.49 0.65 18.23
CA ARG A 167 -4.36 0.96 17.33
C ARG A 167 -4.80 1.83 16.17
N PHE A 168 -5.99 1.55 15.62
CA PHE A 168 -6.57 2.26 14.48
C PHE A 168 -7.49 3.42 14.90
N ALA A 169 -7.83 3.52 16.18
CA ALA A 169 -8.61 4.65 16.71
C ALA A 169 -7.80 5.95 16.84
N LYS A 170 -6.48 5.89 16.75
CA LYS A 170 -5.58 7.05 16.91
C LYS A 170 -5.45 7.83 15.61
N ASP A 171 -5.05 9.11 15.74
CA ASP A 171 -4.56 9.90 14.62
C ASP A 171 -3.24 9.30 14.10
N GLY A 172 -3.08 9.16 12.78
CA GLY A 172 -1.86 8.59 12.24
C GLY A 172 -1.90 8.21 10.76
N PHE A 173 -0.83 7.57 10.32
CA PHE A 173 -0.68 7.06 8.97
C PHE A 173 -0.91 5.55 8.93
N PHE A 174 -1.93 5.14 8.21
CA PHE A 174 -2.34 3.75 8.10
C PHE A 174 -2.06 3.26 6.68
N VAL A 175 -1.13 2.32 6.59
CA VAL A 175 -0.67 1.75 5.33
C VAL A 175 -1.15 0.31 5.24
N MET A 176 -1.69 -0.08 4.09
CA MET A 176 -2.20 -1.44 3.88
C MET A 176 -1.78 -1.97 2.51
N ASP A 177 -1.28 -3.19 2.51
CA ASP A 177 -0.90 -3.91 1.30
C ASP A 177 -1.79 -5.15 1.14
N GLU A 178 -2.61 -5.13 0.09
CA GLU A 178 -3.59 -6.17 -0.26
C GLU A 178 -4.51 -6.60 0.91
N PRO A 179 -5.11 -5.64 1.64
CA PRO A 179 -5.90 -5.97 2.83
C PRO A 179 -7.12 -6.84 2.55
N GLU A 180 -7.53 -6.97 1.30
CA GLU A 180 -8.63 -7.84 0.85
C GLU A 180 -8.25 -9.31 0.74
N ALA A 181 -6.99 -9.69 0.77
CA ALA A 181 -6.56 -11.05 0.54
C ALA A 181 -7.20 -12.00 1.58
N GLY A 182 -7.88 -13.02 1.08
CA GLY A 182 -8.61 -13.99 1.92
C GLY A 182 -9.93 -13.47 2.51
N LEU A 183 -10.38 -12.25 2.18
CA LEU A 183 -11.65 -11.71 2.63
C LEU A 183 -12.80 -12.07 1.69
N SER A 184 -13.95 -12.48 2.26
CA SER A 184 -15.19 -12.61 1.52
C SER A 184 -15.68 -11.25 1.00
N PHE A 185 -16.58 -11.25 0.01
CA PHE A 185 -17.22 -10.04 -0.51
C PHE A 185 -17.80 -9.15 0.61
N GLN A 186 -18.51 -9.75 1.56
CA GLN A 186 -19.10 -9.01 2.69
C GLN A 186 -18.03 -8.42 3.61
N ALA A 187 -16.96 -9.17 3.87
CA ALA A 187 -15.85 -8.68 4.69
C ALA A 187 -15.13 -7.52 4.01
N GLN A 188 -14.97 -7.56 2.67
CA GLN A 188 -14.43 -6.43 1.91
C GLN A 188 -15.33 -5.19 1.98
N LEU A 189 -16.67 -5.33 1.96
CA LEU A 189 -17.58 -4.20 2.14
C LEU A 189 -17.46 -3.58 3.55
N HIS A 190 -17.28 -4.40 4.58
CA HIS A 190 -16.99 -3.88 5.93
C HIS A 190 -15.67 -3.14 5.98
N LEU A 191 -14.62 -3.70 5.34
CA LEU A 191 -13.32 -3.04 5.22
C LEU A 191 -13.44 -1.67 4.52
N VAL A 192 -14.19 -1.58 3.43
CA VAL A 192 -14.45 -0.31 2.72
C VAL A 192 -15.09 0.71 3.67
N ALA A 193 -16.07 0.29 4.48
CA ALA A 193 -16.74 1.17 5.45
C ALA A 193 -15.74 1.69 6.51
N GLU A 194 -14.93 0.81 7.10
CA GLU A 194 -13.92 1.16 8.09
C GLU A 194 -12.86 2.12 7.52
N LEU A 195 -12.36 1.85 6.32
CA LEU A 195 -11.38 2.72 5.65
C LEU A 195 -11.97 4.09 5.31
N ALA A 196 -13.22 4.13 4.85
CA ALA A 196 -13.91 5.37 4.58
C ALA A 196 -14.12 6.20 5.87
N ASP A 197 -14.42 5.56 6.99
CA ASP A 197 -14.55 6.24 8.28
C ASP A 197 -13.20 6.73 8.80
N MET A 198 -12.13 5.95 8.60
CA MET A 198 -10.77 6.37 8.93
C MET A 198 -10.35 7.62 8.12
N ALA A 199 -10.63 7.62 6.82
CA ALA A 199 -10.28 8.71 5.92
C ALA A 199 -11.02 10.03 6.23
N ARG A 200 -12.19 9.97 6.89
CA ARG A 200 -12.94 11.18 7.33
C ARG A 200 -12.37 11.82 8.59
N ARG A 201 -11.49 11.14 9.30
CA ARG A 201 -10.90 11.69 10.52
C ARG A 201 -9.82 12.71 10.18
N PRO A 202 -9.84 13.93 10.75
CA PRO A 202 -9.01 15.07 10.30
C PRO A 202 -7.50 14.87 10.39
N ARG A 203 -7.03 13.84 11.10
CA ARG A 203 -5.61 13.57 11.34
C ARG A 203 -5.22 12.12 11.09
N ALA A 204 -6.13 11.35 10.52
CA ALA A 204 -5.83 10.03 10.00
C ALA A 204 -5.59 10.14 8.49
N GLN A 205 -4.70 9.32 8.00
CA GLN A 205 -4.40 9.21 6.58
C GLN A 205 -4.27 7.74 6.22
N VAL A 206 -4.84 7.35 5.10
CA VAL A 206 -4.89 5.97 4.64
C VAL A 206 -4.20 5.85 3.28
N LEU A 207 -3.28 4.90 3.16
CA LEU A 207 -2.65 4.49 1.92
C LEU A 207 -2.87 2.99 1.72
N VAL A 208 -3.50 2.60 0.62
CA VAL A 208 -3.82 1.20 0.34
C VAL A 208 -3.30 0.80 -1.02
N ALA A 209 -2.59 -0.32 -1.10
CA ALA A 209 -2.36 -1.05 -2.35
C ALA A 209 -3.38 -2.19 -2.44
N THR A 210 -4.06 -2.32 -3.57
CA THR A 210 -5.14 -3.30 -3.73
C THR A 210 -5.32 -3.76 -5.18
N HIS A 211 -5.87 -4.97 -5.33
CA HIS A 211 -6.43 -5.47 -6.59
C HIS A 211 -7.97 -5.43 -6.59
N SER A 212 -8.59 -5.09 -5.45
CA SER A 212 -10.03 -5.14 -5.29
C SER A 212 -10.73 -3.91 -5.87
N PRO A 213 -11.64 -4.11 -6.84
CA PRO A 213 -12.49 -3.02 -7.32
C PRO A 213 -13.42 -2.47 -6.22
N LEU A 214 -13.69 -3.25 -5.16
CA LEU A 214 -14.49 -2.80 -4.03
C LEU A 214 -13.73 -1.77 -3.19
N ILE A 215 -12.48 -2.05 -2.84
CA ILE A 215 -11.65 -1.12 -2.07
C ILE A 215 -11.35 0.14 -2.88
N ALA A 216 -11.11 -0.02 -4.17
CA ALA A 216 -10.93 1.13 -5.07
C ALA A 216 -12.15 2.07 -5.16
N ALA A 217 -13.33 1.60 -4.74
CA ALA A 217 -14.57 2.38 -4.75
C ALA A 217 -14.79 3.23 -3.47
N ILE A 218 -13.81 3.36 -2.57
CA ILE A 218 -13.95 4.19 -1.36
C ILE A 218 -14.27 5.64 -1.76
N PRO A 219 -15.41 6.19 -1.27
CA PRO A 219 -15.82 7.54 -1.65
C PRO A 219 -14.83 8.61 -1.22
N GLY A 220 -14.45 9.49 -2.15
CA GLY A 220 -13.51 10.57 -1.89
C GLY A 220 -12.05 10.17 -1.86
N ALA A 221 -11.72 8.91 -2.08
CA ALA A 221 -10.34 8.47 -2.22
C ALA A 221 -9.72 8.98 -3.52
N ARG A 222 -8.44 9.34 -3.47
CA ARG A 222 -7.61 9.55 -4.63
C ARG A 222 -7.15 8.20 -5.15
N VAL A 223 -7.58 7.82 -6.34
CA VAL A 223 -7.25 6.52 -6.94
C VAL A 223 -6.16 6.70 -7.99
N LEU A 224 -5.08 5.96 -7.81
CA LEU A 224 -3.91 5.96 -8.67
C LEU A 224 -3.75 4.57 -9.28
N GLU A 225 -3.84 4.49 -10.59
CA GLU A 225 -3.67 3.25 -11.34
C GLU A 225 -2.21 3.10 -11.76
N LEU A 226 -1.60 1.97 -11.43
CA LEU A 226 -0.22 1.63 -11.71
C LEU A 226 -0.15 0.56 -12.80
N GLY A 227 0.72 0.78 -13.78
CA GLY A 227 0.91 -0.17 -14.88
C GLY A 227 2.15 0.14 -15.70
N GLY A 228 2.23 -0.39 -16.92
CA GLY A 228 3.33 -0.13 -17.84
C GLY A 228 3.48 1.35 -18.24
N HIS A 229 2.46 2.15 -17.99
CA HIS A 229 2.42 3.59 -18.20
C HIS A 229 2.94 4.42 -17.00
N GLY A 230 3.37 3.77 -15.93
CA GLY A 230 3.70 4.43 -14.66
C GLY A 230 2.50 4.58 -13.74
N ILE A 231 2.34 5.75 -13.12
CA ILE A 231 1.26 6.11 -12.19
C ILE A 231 0.32 7.08 -12.88
N ARG A 232 -0.96 6.78 -12.87
CA ARG A 232 -2.00 7.63 -13.46
C ARG A 232 -3.15 7.79 -12.46
N GLU A 233 -3.59 9.03 -12.22
CA GLU A 233 -4.82 9.26 -11.48
C GLU A 233 -6.02 8.88 -12.36
N SER A 234 -6.88 8.01 -11.84
CA SER A 234 -8.02 7.45 -12.56
C SER A 234 -9.29 7.53 -11.71
N ARG A 235 -10.44 7.70 -12.37
CA ARG A 235 -11.73 7.52 -11.70
C ARG A 235 -12.00 6.02 -11.58
N TRP A 236 -12.76 5.63 -10.57
CA TRP A 236 -13.10 4.23 -10.35
C TRP A 236 -13.70 3.54 -11.57
N GLU A 237 -14.59 4.24 -12.30
CA GLU A 237 -15.28 3.73 -13.48
C GLU A 237 -14.33 3.43 -14.65
N ASP A 238 -13.19 4.11 -14.70
CA ASP A 238 -12.21 4.07 -15.78
C ASP A 238 -11.04 3.11 -15.49
N LEU A 239 -11.02 2.47 -14.30
CA LEU A 239 -10.00 1.50 -13.91
C LEU A 239 -10.08 0.24 -14.78
N GLU A 240 -8.93 -0.26 -15.22
CA GLU A 240 -8.82 -1.48 -16.02
C GLU A 240 -9.43 -2.69 -15.30
N VAL A 241 -9.16 -2.85 -14.01
CA VAL A 241 -9.73 -3.93 -13.20
C VAL A 241 -11.26 -3.87 -13.17
N VAL A 242 -11.85 -2.68 -13.07
CA VAL A 242 -13.32 -2.50 -13.06
C VAL A 242 -13.92 -2.84 -14.43
N ASP A 243 -13.25 -2.45 -15.52
CA ASP A 243 -13.68 -2.80 -16.88
C ASP A 243 -13.62 -4.31 -17.11
N HIS A 244 -12.54 -4.98 -16.68
CA HIS A 244 -12.42 -6.44 -16.77
C HIS A 244 -13.53 -7.15 -16.01
N TYR A 245 -13.82 -6.77 -14.76
CA TYR A 245 -14.91 -7.37 -13.98
C TYR A 245 -16.26 -7.11 -14.63
N ARG A 246 -16.53 -5.91 -15.12
CA ARG A 246 -17.79 -5.56 -15.79
C ARG A 246 -18.01 -6.41 -17.04
N ARG A 247 -17.01 -6.54 -17.89
CA ARG A 247 -17.07 -7.36 -19.12
C ARG A 247 -17.20 -8.83 -18.79
N PHE A 248 -16.41 -9.33 -17.83
CA PHE A 248 -16.49 -10.74 -17.42
C PHE A 248 -17.89 -11.08 -16.92
N LEU A 249 -18.44 -10.31 -16.00
CA LEU A 249 -19.78 -10.56 -15.44
C LEU A 249 -20.88 -10.44 -16.51
N SER A 250 -20.71 -9.58 -17.49
CA SER A 250 -21.69 -9.42 -18.58
C SER A 250 -21.63 -10.55 -19.60
N ALA A 251 -20.45 -11.12 -19.87
CA ALA A 251 -20.25 -12.14 -20.90
C ALA A 251 -19.11 -13.12 -20.55
N PRO A 252 -19.26 -13.97 -19.52
CA PRO A 252 -18.20 -14.86 -19.04
C PRO A 252 -17.62 -15.76 -20.12
N ARG A 253 -18.50 -16.29 -21.01
CA ARG A 253 -18.06 -17.16 -22.12
C ARG A 253 -17.07 -16.50 -23.07
N GLN A 254 -17.20 -15.19 -23.29
CA GLN A 254 -16.27 -14.46 -24.17
C GLN A 254 -14.85 -14.39 -23.59
N TYR A 255 -14.72 -14.30 -22.27
CA TYR A 255 -13.42 -14.35 -21.60
C TYR A 255 -12.85 -15.76 -21.57
N LEU A 256 -13.69 -16.74 -21.18
CA LEU A 256 -13.25 -18.12 -20.97
C LEU A 256 -12.78 -18.81 -22.24
N ARG A 257 -13.33 -18.45 -23.42
CA ARG A 257 -12.88 -18.99 -24.71
C ARG A 257 -11.40 -18.76 -25.03
N HIS A 258 -10.75 -17.82 -24.37
CA HIS A 258 -9.33 -17.52 -24.55
C HIS A 258 -8.44 -18.24 -23.52
N VAL A 259 -9.04 -18.91 -22.55
CA VAL A 259 -8.35 -19.54 -21.42
C VAL A 259 -8.62 -21.05 -21.39
N ILE A 260 -9.75 -21.49 -21.91
CA ILE A 260 -10.20 -22.88 -21.92
C ILE A 260 -10.52 -23.28 -23.37
N ASP A 261 -10.00 -24.43 -23.84
CA ASP A 261 -10.12 -24.88 -25.24
C ASP A 261 -11.57 -25.17 -25.65
N ASP A 262 -12.45 -25.60 -24.74
CA ASP A 262 -13.88 -25.83 -24.98
C ASP A 262 -14.68 -25.42 -23.73
N PRO A 263 -14.97 -24.13 -23.56
CA PRO A 263 -15.49 -23.62 -22.29
C PRO A 263 -16.95 -24.00 -22.01
N PHE A 264 -17.76 -24.50 -23.01
CA PHE A 264 -19.20 -24.85 -22.82
C PHE A 264 -19.78 -25.65 -23.96
#